data_a173ec1c6685e3bee3e8129713777bd9
#
_entry.id   a173ec1c6685e3bee3e8129713777bd9
#
_cell.length_a   1.000
_cell.length_b   1.000
_cell.length_c   1.000
_cell.angle_alpha   90.00
_cell.angle_beta   90.00
_cell.angle_gamma   90.00
#
_symmetry.space_group_name_H-M   'P 1'
#
loop_
_entity.id
_entity.type
_entity.pdbx_description
1 polymer ?
#
loop_
_entity_poly.entity_id
_entity_poly.type
_entity_poly.pdbx_seq_one_letter_code
_entity_poly.pdbx_strand_id
1 'polypeptide(L)'
;MAIDFTLTPELEDIRDRVRTFIAEVVKPAEDEIEGHGDHEALTGKARIEKLIELRKLAFKQGLWLPHMPEDWGGMGLGHVELAMVQAEAAKSHYGPWVLNCQAPDEGNMHTLLHWGTDEQKEKYLRPLTDGTAWSCFAMTEPEVAGSDPTLIRTNGYQDGEEWVLNGHKWFISNAHRANFAILVARTEDDPDLPQAANTAFLIDLPAEGWNEVRQIETMHGSTGHSEIVIEDLRVHESQMLGGRGQGHLLGQYRLGPARLAHCMRWISQAETALDMMVGRSLERYSHGSILAEKQGVQWMIADSAMELYQCKLMVLHAASKIDAAHRGENVDSTELGIDLIRQARDLLPLADMARLGCDGAAGGLGNLGCRLLQHIELPAGDDHVGTVLGKRLCHLAAQTATPAGDQGTLSAEIEAIDHQTGRSPVAARVVP
;
A
#
# COMPACT_ATOMS: atom_id res chain seq x y z
N MET A 1 10.90 -26.98 14.41
CA MET A 1 11.60 -25.66 14.32
C MET A 1 11.21 -24.86 15.56
N ALA A 2 12.16 -24.42 16.38
CA ALA A 2 11.85 -23.50 17.49
C ALA A 2 11.70 -22.10 16.87
N ILE A 3 10.62 -21.41 17.20
CA ILE A 3 10.42 -20.01 16.81
C ILE A 3 10.86 -19.18 18.01
N ASP A 4 11.91 -18.38 17.83
CA ASP A 4 12.38 -17.43 18.83
C ASP A 4 11.80 -16.04 18.51
N PHE A 5 11.06 -15.47 19.45
CA PHE A 5 10.46 -14.15 19.36
C PHE A 5 11.28 -13.09 20.10
N THR A 6 12.44 -13.47 20.63
CA THR A 6 13.31 -12.55 21.37
C THR A 6 13.95 -11.56 20.39
N LEU A 7 13.78 -10.29 20.65
CA LEU A 7 14.47 -9.24 19.89
C LEU A 7 15.91 -9.12 20.40
N THR A 8 16.84 -8.84 19.50
CA THR A 8 18.19 -8.47 19.93
C THR A 8 18.16 -7.09 20.61
N PRO A 9 19.10 -6.80 21.53
CA PRO A 9 19.18 -5.49 22.17
C PRO A 9 19.29 -4.33 21.16
N GLU A 10 20.01 -4.55 20.06
CA GLU A 10 20.16 -3.58 18.98
C GLU A 10 18.82 -3.28 18.28
N LEU A 11 18.03 -4.32 18.04
CA LEU A 11 16.72 -4.19 17.42
C LEU A 11 15.71 -3.52 18.37
N GLU A 12 15.78 -3.82 19.65
CA GLU A 12 14.99 -3.11 20.68
C GLU A 12 15.34 -1.63 20.73
N ASP A 13 16.63 -1.28 20.71
CA ASP A 13 17.10 0.12 20.69
C ASP A 13 16.57 0.87 19.46
N ILE A 14 16.73 0.31 18.26
CA ILE A 14 16.23 0.93 17.01
C ILE A 14 14.73 1.14 17.07
N ARG A 15 13.97 0.11 17.46
CA ARG A 15 12.51 0.19 17.61
C ARG A 15 12.10 1.30 18.57
N ASP A 16 12.72 1.36 19.73
CA ASP A 16 12.35 2.30 20.79
C ASP A 16 12.74 3.74 20.43
N ARG A 17 13.86 3.93 19.74
CA ARG A 17 14.27 5.24 19.18
C ARG A 17 13.28 5.72 18.13
N VAL A 18 12.90 4.86 17.19
CA VAL A 18 11.89 5.22 16.17
C VAL A 18 10.56 5.53 16.84
N ARG A 19 10.10 4.69 17.77
CA ARG A 19 8.85 4.90 18.52
C ARG A 19 8.85 6.25 19.23
N THR A 20 9.91 6.56 19.97
CA THR A 20 10.05 7.82 20.69
C THR A 20 10.05 9.02 19.73
N PHE A 21 10.81 8.93 18.65
CA PHE A 21 10.85 9.99 17.64
C PHE A 21 9.48 10.24 16.99
N ILE A 22 8.77 9.18 16.64
CA ILE A 22 7.42 9.31 16.07
C ILE A 22 6.45 9.90 17.11
N ALA A 23 6.47 9.42 18.35
CA ALA A 23 5.51 9.86 19.38
C ALA A 23 5.77 11.29 19.85
N GLU A 24 7.03 11.69 20.02
CA GLU A 24 7.39 12.95 20.67
C GLU A 24 7.72 14.07 19.67
N VAL A 25 8.06 13.73 18.43
CA VAL A 25 8.47 14.73 17.43
C VAL A 25 7.51 14.76 16.24
N VAL A 26 7.22 13.60 15.63
CA VAL A 26 6.45 13.57 14.37
C VAL A 26 4.96 13.76 14.62
N LYS A 27 4.36 13.06 15.59
CA LYS A 27 2.92 13.19 15.88
C LYS A 27 2.49 14.59 16.32
N PRO A 28 3.18 15.28 17.22
CA PRO A 28 2.83 16.67 17.52
C PRO A 28 2.93 17.60 16.32
N ALA A 29 3.92 17.36 15.42
CA ALA A 29 4.04 18.11 14.19
C ALA A 29 2.95 17.74 13.15
N GLU A 30 2.48 16.49 13.15
CA GLU A 30 1.34 16.04 12.34
C GLU A 30 0.06 16.79 12.74
N ASP A 31 -0.21 16.94 14.05
CA ASP A 31 -1.35 17.71 14.54
C ASP A 31 -1.29 19.17 14.08
N GLU A 32 -0.10 19.79 14.11
CA GLU A 32 0.14 21.15 13.58
C GLU A 32 -0.07 21.20 12.05
N ILE A 33 0.42 20.20 11.31
CA ILE A 33 0.30 20.17 9.84
C ILE A 33 -1.15 19.99 9.39
N GLU A 34 -1.91 19.11 10.05
CA GLU A 34 -3.29 18.78 9.68
C GLU A 34 -4.33 19.71 10.32
N GLY A 35 -3.92 20.54 11.28
CA GLY A 35 -4.81 21.47 11.97
C GLY A 35 -5.68 20.77 13.02
N HIS A 36 -5.13 19.80 13.72
CA HIS A 36 -5.83 19.14 14.82
C HIS A 36 -5.73 19.95 16.13
N GLY A 37 -6.73 19.80 16.99
CA GLY A 37 -6.79 20.54 18.26
C GLY A 37 -6.97 22.04 18.05
N ASP A 38 -6.09 22.85 18.63
CA ASP A 38 -6.12 24.31 18.53
C ASP A 38 -5.25 24.87 17.37
N HIS A 39 -4.75 24.01 16.50
CA HIS A 39 -3.89 24.38 15.37
C HIS A 39 -4.72 24.69 14.12
N GLU A 40 -4.26 25.68 13.34
CA GLU A 40 -4.72 25.90 11.97
C GLU A 40 -3.84 25.09 11.02
N ALA A 41 -4.47 24.36 10.08
CA ALA A 41 -3.74 23.49 9.15
C ALA A 41 -2.69 24.24 8.32
N LEU A 42 -1.48 23.71 8.27
CA LEU A 42 -0.43 24.25 7.41
C LEU A 42 -0.71 23.91 5.95
N THR A 43 -0.55 24.88 5.07
CA THR A 43 -0.77 24.74 3.63
C THR A 43 0.44 25.17 2.82
N GLY A 44 0.52 24.71 1.58
CA GLY A 44 1.51 25.17 0.61
C GLY A 44 2.95 25.04 1.13
N LYS A 45 3.69 26.15 1.08
CA LYS A 45 5.11 26.22 1.42
C LYS A 45 5.39 25.90 2.90
N ALA A 46 4.56 26.38 3.83
CA ALA A 46 4.76 26.17 5.26
C ALA A 46 4.68 24.67 5.63
N ARG A 47 3.73 23.94 5.03
CA ARG A 47 3.62 22.48 5.19
C ARG A 47 4.90 21.76 4.71
N ILE A 48 5.40 22.12 3.54
CA ILE A 48 6.62 21.51 2.97
C ILE A 48 7.84 21.82 3.84
N GLU A 49 8.01 23.06 4.29
CA GLU A 49 9.12 23.47 5.15
C GLU A 49 9.11 22.68 6.48
N LYS A 50 7.95 22.50 7.10
CA LYS A 50 7.81 21.70 8.33
C LYS A 50 8.21 20.23 8.10
N LEU A 51 7.75 19.65 7.00
CA LEU A 51 8.10 18.28 6.65
C LEU A 51 9.62 18.11 6.37
N ILE A 52 10.26 19.08 5.71
CA ILE A 52 11.72 19.08 5.50
C ILE A 52 12.47 19.20 6.82
N GLU A 53 11.97 20.02 7.76
CA GLU A 53 12.54 20.13 9.10
C GLU A 53 12.54 18.77 9.82
N LEU A 54 11.41 18.05 9.81
CA LEU A 54 11.30 16.72 10.40
C LEU A 54 12.28 15.71 9.76
N ARG A 55 12.47 15.75 8.44
CA ARG A 55 13.46 14.91 7.75
C ARG A 55 14.89 15.19 8.24
N LYS A 56 15.25 16.47 8.41
CA LYS A 56 16.55 16.87 8.96
C LYS A 56 16.75 16.37 10.40
N LEU A 57 15.68 16.36 11.22
CA LEU A 57 15.73 15.83 12.56
C LEU A 57 15.92 14.30 12.55
N ALA A 58 15.22 13.58 11.67
CA ALA A 58 15.39 12.14 11.50
C ALA A 58 16.84 11.81 11.10
N PHE A 59 17.41 12.54 10.13
CA PHE A 59 18.80 12.39 9.71
C PHE A 59 19.77 12.63 10.89
N LYS A 60 19.57 13.72 11.63
CA LYS A 60 20.42 14.07 12.80
C LYS A 60 20.38 13.03 13.90
N GLN A 61 19.26 12.34 14.06
CA GLN A 61 19.08 11.28 15.07
C GLN A 61 19.53 9.89 14.58
N GLY A 62 20.04 9.77 13.35
CA GLY A 62 20.46 8.50 12.77
C GLY A 62 19.29 7.54 12.50
N LEU A 63 18.11 8.08 12.15
CA LEU A 63 16.90 7.34 11.80
C LEU A 63 16.56 7.46 10.32
N TRP A 64 17.51 7.91 9.53
CA TRP A 64 17.37 8.19 8.10
C TRP A 64 17.65 6.95 7.25
N LEU A 65 16.86 6.73 6.21
CA LEU A 65 17.03 5.65 5.22
C LEU A 65 17.21 4.26 5.84
N PRO A 66 16.29 3.76 6.65
CA PRO A 66 16.46 2.49 7.35
C PRO A 66 16.68 1.31 6.39
N HIS A 67 16.19 1.39 5.15
CA HIS A 67 16.24 0.35 4.12
C HIS A 67 17.49 0.39 3.23
N MET A 68 18.30 1.45 3.28
CA MET A 68 19.45 1.59 2.41
C MET A 68 20.75 1.15 3.10
N PRO A 69 21.75 0.65 2.35
CA PRO A 69 23.06 0.33 2.89
C PRO A 69 23.77 1.56 3.50
N GLU A 70 24.68 1.31 4.44
CA GLU A 70 25.46 2.36 5.10
C GLU A 70 26.28 3.21 4.13
N ASP A 71 26.86 2.61 3.09
CA ASP A 71 27.61 3.31 2.03
C ASP A 71 26.77 4.36 1.28
N TRP A 72 25.45 4.25 1.36
CA TRP A 72 24.48 5.18 0.79
C TRP A 72 23.84 6.08 1.86
N GLY A 73 24.38 6.10 3.07
CA GLY A 73 23.89 6.91 4.18
C GLY A 73 22.68 6.33 4.89
N GLY A 74 22.36 5.07 4.66
CA GLY A 74 21.27 4.34 5.30
C GLY A 74 21.71 3.64 6.59
N MET A 75 20.75 2.92 7.20
CA MET A 75 20.98 2.16 8.45
C MET A 75 21.40 0.70 8.18
N GLY A 76 21.35 0.21 6.94
CA GLY A 76 21.74 -1.14 6.56
C GLY A 76 20.88 -2.25 7.19
N LEU A 77 19.62 -1.97 7.54
CA LEU A 77 18.74 -2.92 8.23
C LEU A 77 18.32 -4.08 7.33
N GLY A 78 18.22 -5.27 7.91
CA GLY A 78 17.56 -6.41 7.31
C GLY A 78 16.03 -6.22 7.22
N HIS A 79 15.35 -7.19 6.60
CA HIS A 79 13.90 -7.07 6.38
C HIS A 79 13.08 -7.19 7.66
N VAL A 80 13.56 -7.96 8.67
CA VAL A 80 12.88 -8.06 9.96
C VAL A 80 12.95 -6.72 10.69
N GLU A 81 14.15 -6.14 10.80
CA GLU A 81 14.37 -4.84 11.42
C GLU A 81 13.60 -3.74 10.70
N LEU A 82 13.63 -3.74 9.36
CA LEU A 82 12.90 -2.79 8.54
C LEU A 82 11.39 -2.91 8.74
N ALA A 83 10.85 -4.13 8.83
CA ALA A 83 9.44 -4.35 9.11
C ALA A 83 9.02 -3.72 10.44
N MET A 84 9.86 -3.83 11.48
CA MET A 84 9.60 -3.21 12.78
C MET A 84 9.68 -1.68 12.73
N VAL A 85 10.68 -1.13 12.04
CA VAL A 85 10.79 0.33 11.82
C VAL A 85 9.56 0.85 11.08
N GLN A 86 9.12 0.16 10.03
CA GLN A 86 7.93 0.54 9.26
C GLN A 86 6.66 0.53 10.13
N ALA A 87 6.53 -0.44 11.04
CA ALA A 87 5.40 -0.49 11.96
C ALA A 87 5.40 0.71 12.93
N GLU A 88 6.53 1.06 13.53
CA GLU A 88 6.59 2.22 14.43
C GLU A 88 6.42 3.55 13.67
N ALA A 89 7.03 3.68 12.49
CA ALA A 89 6.92 4.87 11.66
C ALA A 89 5.47 5.13 11.23
N ALA A 90 4.72 4.10 10.86
CA ALA A 90 3.36 4.22 10.36
C ALA A 90 2.30 4.54 11.43
N LYS A 91 2.69 4.69 12.69
CA LYS A 91 1.83 5.29 13.74
C LYS A 91 1.58 6.78 13.49
N SER A 92 2.36 7.42 12.62
CA SER A 92 2.11 8.74 12.05
C SER A 92 1.91 8.62 10.54
N HIS A 93 1.01 9.42 9.97
CA HIS A 93 0.81 9.51 8.53
C HIS A 93 2.10 9.92 7.80
N TYR A 94 2.90 10.79 8.42
CA TYR A 94 4.15 11.31 7.87
C TYR A 94 5.40 10.52 8.25
N GLY A 95 5.31 9.60 9.22
CA GLY A 95 6.47 8.89 9.75
C GLY A 95 7.33 8.22 8.69
N PRO A 96 6.82 7.36 7.82
CA PRO A 96 7.61 6.71 6.76
C PRO A 96 8.22 7.71 5.78
N TRP A 97 7.53 8.81 5.48
CA TRP A 97 8.04 9.88 4.63
C TRP A 97 9.19 10.66 5.31
N VAL A 98 9.04 10.94 6.60
CA VAL A 98 10.05 11.64 7.41
C VAL A 98 11.35 10.82 7.51
N LEU A 99 11.24 9.48 7.64
CA LEU A 99 12.40 8.59 7.66
C LEU A 99 12.95 8.26 6.27
N ASN A 100 12.37 8.82 5.19
CA ASN A 100 12.70 8.55 3.80
C ASN A 100 12.61 7.06 3.41
N CYS A 101 11.61 6.36 3.93
CA CYS A 101 11.35 4.95 3.67
C CYS A 101 9.92 4.70 3.16
N GLN A 102 9.42 5.58 2.30
CA GLN A 102 8.10 5.50 1.70
C GLN A 102 8.16 5.45 0.17
N ALA A 103 7.22 4.73 -0.43
CA ALA A 103 7.01 4.73 -1.88
C ALA A 103 6.64 6.15 -2.41
N PRO A 104 7.03 6.49 -3.63
CA PRO A 104 7.73 5.67 -4.61
C PRO A 104 9.25 5.59 -4.41
N ASP A 105 9.86 6.53 -3.67
CA ASP A 105 11.30 6.70 -3.58
C ASP A 105 12.00 5.48 -2.98
N GLU A 106 11.45 4.86 -1.92
CA GLU A 106 11.98 3.63 -1.33
C GLU A 106 12.21 2.53 -2.40
N GLY A 107 11.17 2.20 -3.17
CA GLY A 107 11.26 1.19 -4.21
C GLY A 107 12.18 1.59 -5.36
N ASN A 108 12.20 2.89 -5.71
CA ASN A 108 13.07 3.41 -6.77
C ASN A 108 14.54 3.39 -6.34
N MET A 109 14.83 3.69 -5.07
CA MET A 109 16.19 3.57 -4.51
C MET A 109 16.72 2.13 -4.57
N HIS A 110 15.93 1.14 -4.15
CA HIS A 110 16.30 -0.29 -4.29
C HIS A 110 16.54 -0.68 -5.74
N THR A 111 15.68 -0.18 -6.64
CA THR A 111 15.80 -0.48 -8.07
C THR A 111 17.08 0.10 -8.66
N LEU A 112 17.37 1.38 -8.38
CA LEU A 112 18.58 2.05 -8.84
C LEU A 112 19.85 1.41 -8.24
N LEU A 113 19.82 1.05 -6.96
CA LEU A 113 20.94 0.39 -6.30
C LEU A 113 21.33 -0.92 -6.99
N HIS A 114 20.35 -1.69 -7.41
CA HIS A 114 20.56 -3.02 -7.98
C HIS A 114 20.79 -3.01 -9.50
N TRP A 115 20.05 -2.17 -10.24
CA TRP A 115 20.01 -2.19 -11.70
C TRP A 115 20.71 -1.01 -12.37
N GLY A 116 21.01 0.06 -11.63
CA GLY A 116 21.65 1.26 -12.16
C GLY A 116 23.14 1.05 -12.44
N THR A 117 23.65 1.69 -13.49
CA THR A 117 25.09 1.89 -13.67
C THR A 117 25.63 2.83 -12.60
N ASP A 118 26.95 2.90 -12.44
CA ASP A 118 27.55 3.81 -11.44
C ASP A 118 27.22 5.28 -11.75
N GLU A 119 27.18 5.67 -13.03
CA GLU A 119 26.76 7.00 -13.44
C GLU A 119 25.29 7.26 -13.12
N GLN A 120 24.42 6.30 -13.36
CA GLN A 120 22.99 6.39 -13.03
C GLN A 120 22.78 6.46 -11.50
N LYS A 121 23.53 5.71 -10.72
CA LYS A 121 23.48 5.78 -9.26
C LYS A 121 23.90 7.17 -8.75
N GLU A 122 25.00 7.72 -9.22
CA GLU A 122 25.43 9.05 -8.80
C GLU A 122 24.44 10.12 -9.23
N LYS A 123 23.86 10.03 -10.43
CA LYS A 123 22.93 11.01 -10.95
C LYS A 123 21.55 10.96 -10.29
N TYR A 124 20.99 9.75 -10.03
CA TYR A 124 19.61 9.58 -9.62
C TYR A 124 19.47 9.04 -8.19
N LEU A 125 20.31 8.07 -7.78
CA LEU A 125 20.19 7.48 -6.45
C LEU A 125 20.76 8.40 -5.37
N ARG A 126 21.91 9.02 -5.60
CA ARG A 126 22.56 9.92 -4.63
C ARG A 126 21.63 11.04 -4.17
N PRO A 127 20.96 11.81 -5.07
CA PRO A 127 20.04 12.85 -4.64
C PRO A 127 18.81 12.32 -3.88
N LEU A 128 18.34 11.10 -4.17
CA LEU A 128 17.26 10.49 -3.40
C LEU A 128 17.71 10.14 -1.98
N THR A 129 18.89 9.53 -1.84
CA THR A 129 19.44 9.17 -0.52
C THR A 129 19.78 10.40 0.30
N ASP A 130 20.25 11.48 -0.32
CA ASP A 130 20.49 12.77 0.33
C ASP A 130 19.18 13.53 0.65
N GLY A 131 18.05 13.06 0.15
CA GLY A 131 16.74 13.69 0.36
C GLY A 131 16.57 15.03 -0.37
N THR A 132 17.38 15.28 -1.40
CA THR A 132 17.37 16.53 -2.20
C THR A 132 16.56 16.39 -3.49
N ALA A 133 16.16 15.17 -3.87
CA ALA A 133 15.32 14.88 -5.02
C ALA A 133 14.14 13.98 -4.65
N TRP A 134 13.15 13.97 -5.50
CA TRP A 134 12.02 13.04 -5.51
C TRP A 134 11.88 12.35 -6.85
N SER A 135 11.33 11.17 -6.83
CA SER A 135 11.10 10.38 -8.03
C SER A 135 9.66 9.93 -8.16
N CYS A 136 9.30 9.44 -9.35
CA CYS A 136 8.07 8.70 -9.56
C CYS A 136 8.33 7.41 -10.34
N PHE A 137 7.35 6.50 -10.32
CA PHE A 137 7.39 5.23 -11.05
C PHE A 137 6.17 5.16 -11.96
N ALA A 138 6.38 5.32 -13.26
CA ALA A 138 5.32 5.44 -14.27
C ALA A 138 5.12 4.09 -14.99
N MET A 139 4.21 3.29 -14.46
CA MET A 139 3.89 1.97 -15.00
C MET A 139 2.42 1.80 -15.37
N THR A 140 1.52 2.13 -14.45
CA THR A 140 0.07 1.89 -14.57
C THR A 140 -0.55 2.76 -15.67
N GLU A 141 -1.49 2.18 -16.43
CA GLU A 141 -2.18 2.82 -17.55
C GLU A 141 -3.70 2.76 -17.39
N PRO A 142 -4.47 3.76 -17.87
CA PRO A 142 -5.92 3.76 -17.75
C PRO A 142 -6.61 2.72 -18.65
N GLU A 143 -6.03 2.36 -19.80
CA GLU A 143 -6.64 1.52 -20.81
C GLU A 143 -6.49 0.02 -20.57
N VAL A 144 -5.66 -0.38 -19.59
CA VAL A 144 -5.37 -1.79 -19.32
C VAL A 144 -5.44 -2.11 -17.83
N ALA A 145 -5.57 -3.39 -17.49
CA ALA A 145 -5.56 -3.81 -16.10
C ALA A 145 -4.18 -3.56 -15.47
N GLY A 146 -4.11 -2.68 -14.46
CA GLY A 146 -2.85 -2.36 -13.77
C GLY A 146 -2.20 -3.53 -13.02
N SER A 147 -2.96 -4.60 -12.79
CA SER A 147 -2.46 -5.85 -12.19
C SER A 147 -1.74 -6.78 -13.17
N ASP A 148 -1.86 -6.51 -14.48
CA ASP A 148 -1.22 -7.29 -15.54
C ASP A 148 -0.27 -6.42 -16.37
N PRO A 149 1.02 -6.36 -16.00
CA PRO A 149 2.00 -5.54 -16.71
C PRO A 149 2.35 -6.05 -18.11
N THR A 150 1.91 -7.24 -18.51
CA THR A 150 2.07 -7.73 -19.88
C THR A 150 1.19 -7.00 -20.88
N LEU A 151 0.17 -6.27 -20.39
CA LEU A 151 -0.79 -5.51 -21.20
C LEU A 151 -0.36 -4.07 -21.45
N ILE A 152 0.78 -3.61 -20.94
CA ILE A 152 1.26 -2.23 -21.12
C ILE A 152 1.26 -1.84 -22.58
N ARG A 153 0.66 -0.67 -22.89
CA ARG A 153 0.51 -0.10 -24.24
C ARG A 153 1.46 1.03 -24.52
N THR A 154 1.93 1.74 -23.49
CA THR A 154 3.02 2.70 -23.67
C THR A 154 4.15 1.99 -24.40
N ASN A 155 4.57 2.52 -25.53
CA ASN A 155 5.50 1.87 -26.42
C ASN A 155 6.71 2.76 -26.70
N GLY A 156 7.79 2.13 -27.14
CA GLY A 156 9.01 2.80 -27.53
C GLY A 156 9.65 2.12 -28.73
N TYR A 157 10.16 2.92 -29.63
CA TYR A 157 11.00 2.45 -30.73
C TYR A 157 12.34 3.20 -30.72
N GLN A 158 13.38 2.52 -31.23
CA GLN A 158 14.72 3.09 -31.29
C GLN A 158 14.91 3.94 -32.54
N ASP A 159 15.44 5.14 -32.37
CA ASP A 159 15.79 6.08 -33.45
C ASP A 159 17.25 6.52 -33.24
N GLY A 160 18.19 5.79 -33.84
CA GLY A 160 19.64 5.97 -33.60
C GLY A 160 20.03 5.55 -32.18
N GLU A 161 20.62 6.49 -31.43
CA GLU A 161 21.01 6.31 -30.02
C GLU A 161 19.90 6.74 -29.05
N GLU A 162 18.74 7.14 -29.56
CA GLU A 162 17.59 7.55 -28.78
C GLU A 162 16.43 6.56 -28.88
N TRP A 163 15.60 6.56 -27.87
CA TRP A 163 14.29 5.93 -27.85
C TRP A 163 13.21 7.01 -27.94
N VAL A 164 12.21 6.79 -28.76
CA VAL A 164 11.00 7.65 -28.86
C VAL A 164 9.87 6.92 -28.18
N LEU A 165 9.34 7.48 -27.10
CA LEU A 165 8.34 6.88 -26.23
C LEU A 165 7.01 7.58 -26.39
N ASN A 166 5.92 6.79 -26.47
CA ASN A 166 4.55 7.28 -26.58
C ASN A 166 3.62 6.47 -25.69
N GLY A 167 2.69 7.12 -24.98
CA GLY A 167 1.76 6.40 -24.13
C GLY A 167 0.97 7.26 -23.16
N HIS A 168 0.24 6.58 -22.26
CA HIS A 168 -0.63 7.21 -21.29
C HIS A 168 -0.51 6.50 -19.94
N LYS A 169 -0.10 7.23 -18.93
CA LYS A 169 0.10 6.74 -17.57
C LYS A 169 -0.84 7.46 -16.60
N TRP A 170 -1.32 6.76 -15.56
CA TRP A 170 -2.15 7.37 -14.54
C TRP A 170 -1.85 6.83 -13.13
N PHE A 171 -2.39 7.51 -12.12
CA PHE A 171 -2.08 7.26 -10.71
C PHE A 171 -0.58 7.26 -10.41
N ILE A 172 0.19 8.11 -11.11
CA ILE A 172 1.63 8.21 -10.92
C ILE A 172 1.92 9.11 -9.73
N SER A 173 2.24 8.46 -8.61
CA SER A 173 2.53 9.14 -7.34
C SER A 173 3.78 10.02 -7.46
N ASN A 174 3.72 11.24 -6.94
CA ASN A 174 4.77 12.25 -6.93
C ASN A 174 5.13 12.86 -8.32
N ALA A 175 4.53 12.45 -9.43
CA ALA A 175 4.94 12.95 -10.76
C ALA A 175 4.92 14.48 -10.86
N HIS A 176 3.98 15.15 -10.18
CA HIS A 176 3.85 16.61 -10.15
C HIS A 176 5.07 17.36 -9.53
N ARG A 177 5.96 16.65 -8.85
CA ARG A 177 7.13 17.24 -8.17
C ARG A 177 8.41 16.43 -8.35
N ALA A 178 8.36 15.32 -9.09
CA ALA A 178 9.51 14.46 -9.30
C ALA A 178 10.61 15.17 -10.10
N ASN A 179 11.85 14.92 -9.72
CA ASN A 179 13.03 15.37 -10.47
C ASN A 179 13.36 14.39 -11.60
N PHE A 180 12.91 13.14 -11.47
CA PHE A 180 13.00 12.14 -12.52
C PHE A 180 11.90 11.06 -12.37
N ALA A 181 11.64 10.35 -13.45
CA ALA A 181 10.73 9.21 -13.48
C ALA A 181 11.47 7.92 -13.87
N ILE A 182 11.02 6.78 -13.32
CA ILE A 182 11.27 5.47 -13.92
C ILE A 182 10.03 5.14 -14.74
N LEU A 183 10.16 5.18 -16.06
CA LEU A 183 9.09 4.92 -17.01
C LEU A 183 9.21 3.51 -17.58
N VAL A 184 8.15 2.72 -17.51
CA VAL A 184 8.07 1.40 -18.11
C VAL A 184 7.29 1.48 -19.43
N ALA A 185 7.93 1.05 -20.52
CA ALA A 185 7.36 1.04 -21.86
C ALA A 185 7.61 -0.29 -22.56
N ARG A 186 6.71 -0.69 -23.44
CA ARG A 186 6.86 -1.86 -24.32
C ARG A 186 7.85 -1.53 -25.44
N THR A 187 8.90 -2.32 -25.55
CA THR A 187 9.94 -2.17 -26.59
C THR A 187 10.12 -3.43 -27.42
N GLU A 188 9.56 -4.56 -26.95
CA GLU A 188 9.64 -5.84 -27.64
C GLU A 188 8.24 -6.35 -27.94
N ASP A 189 8.11 -7.08 -29.04
CA ASP A 189 6.84 -7.65 -29.48
C ASP A 189 6.99 -9.15 -29.74
N ASP A 190 7.47 -9.88 -28.73
CA ASP A 190 7.56 -11.34 -28.76
C ASP A 190 6.33 -11.92 -28.04
N PRO A 191 5.39 -12.53 -28.76
CA PRO A 191 4.18 -13.10 -28.18
C PRO A 191 4.47 -14.34 -27.29
N ASP A 192 5.60 -14.98 -27.46
CA ASP A 192 6.00 -16.16 -26.69
C ASP A 192 6.65 -15.77 -25.36
N LEU A 193 7.12 -14.51 -25.23
CA LEU A 193 7.77 -13.97 -24.04
C LEU A 193 7.17 -12.61 -23.59
N PRO A 194 5.87 -12.55 -23.28
CA PRO A 194 5.21 -11.27 -22.97
C PRO A 194 5.80 -10.57 -21.73
N GLN A 195 6.46 -11.29 -20.82
CA GLN A 195 7.14 -10.73 -19.67
C GLN A 195 8.45 -10.00 -20.04
N ALA A 196 9.05 -10.33 -21.20
CA ALA A 196 10.23 -9.67 -21.71
C ALA A 196 9.91 -8.51 -22.67
N ALA A 197 8.64 -8.11 -22.77
CA ALA A 197 8.21 -7.04 -23.68
C ALA A 197 8.58 -5.63 -23.20
N ASN A 198 8.75 -5.42 -21.90
CA ASN A 198 8.87 -4.10 -21.30
C ASN A 198 10.33 -3.75 -20.96
N THR A 199 10.68 -2.49 -21.19
CA THR A 199 11.95 -1.87 -20.80
C THR A 199 11.69 -0.69 -19.86
N ALA A 200 12.60 -0.43 -18.93
CA ALA A 200 12.54 0.71 -18.02
C ALA A 200 13.51 1.81 -18.45
N PHE A 201 13.07 3.06 -18.35
CA PHE A 201 13.84 4.25 -18.72
C PHE A 201 13.86 5.26 -17.59
N LEU A 202 14.99 5.93 -17.41
CA LEU A 202 15.15 7.07 -16.49
C LEU A 202 14.88 8.35 -17.27
N ILE A 203 13.86 9.08 -16.86
CA ILE A 203 13.43 10.33 -17.51
C ILE A 203 13.75 11.50 -16.61
N ASP A 204 14.64 12.37 -17.01
CA ASP A 204 14.87 13.65 -16.31
C ASP A 204 13.63 14.52 -16.42
N LEU A 205 13.17 15.11 -15.35
CA LEU A 205 11.98 15.95 -15.33
C LEU A 205 12.33 17.41 -14.91
N PRO A 206 11.71 18.41 -15.54
CA PRO A 206 10.72 18.31 -16.63
C PRO A 206 11.35 17.87 -17.96
N ALA A 207 10.60 17.17 -18.82
CA ALA A 207 11.00 16.71 -20.13
C ALA A 207 9.99 17.13 -21.21
N GLU A 208 10.47 17.44 -22.41
CA GLU A 208 9.60 17.61 -23.58
C GLU A 208 8.93 16.27 -23.92
N GLY A 209 7.63 16.29 -24.17
CA GLY A 209 6.85 15.06 -24.37
C GLY A 209 6.33 14.39 -23.10
N TRP A 210 6.66 14.88 -21.89
CA TRP A 210 6.08 14.46 -20.64
C TRP A 210 5.03 15.47 -20.17
N ASN A 211 3.75 15.17 -20.37
CA ASN A 211 2.65 16.10 -20.13
C ASN A 211 1.81 15.66 -18.94
N GLU A 212 1.87 16.38 -17.82
CA GLU A 212 0.94 16.19 -16.72
C GLU A 212 -0.43 16.79 -17.11
N VAL A 213 -1.45 15.93 -17.21
CA VAL A 213 -2.81 16.33 -17.59
C VAL A 213 -3.57 16.88 -16.39
N ARG A 214 -3.50 16.15 -15.27
CA ARG A 214 -4.17 16.50 -14.01
C ARG A 214 -3.63 15.69 -12.85
N GLN A 215 -3.91 16.14 -11.65
CA GLN A 215 -3.84 15.32 -10.47
C GLN A 215 -5.19 14.60 -10.28
N ILE A 216 -5.13 13.32 -9.95
CA ILE A 216 -6.32 12.47 -9.78
C ILE A 216 -6.80 12.60 -8.34
N GLU A 217 -8.05 12.96 -8.16
CA GLU A 217 -8.69 13.00 -6.85
C GLU A 217 -8.93 11.58 -6.32
N THR A 218 -8.63 11.40 -5.03
CA THR A 218 -8.88 10.17 -4.27
C THR A 218 -9.87 10.47 -3.14
N MET A 219 -10.17 9.47 -2.30
CA MET A 219 -11.01 9.68 -1.10
C MET A 219 -10.46 10.75 -0.14
N HIS A 220 -9.16 11.05 -0.22
CA HIS A 220 -8.49 12.09 0.56
C HIS A 220 -8.24 13.38 -0.24
N GLY A 221 -8.96 13.59 -1.33
CA GLY A 221 -8.75 14.71 -2.26
C GLY A 221 -7.55 14.48 -3.18
N SER A 222 -6.93 15.58 -3.63
CA SER A 222 -5.73 15.52 -4.50
C SER A 222 -4.49 15.21 -3.66
N THR A 223 -4.05 13.94 -3.71
CA THR A 223 -2.95 13.41 -2.90
C THR A 223 -1.65 13.20 -3.67
N GLY A 224 -1.51 13.89 -4.83
CA GLY A 224 -0.27 13.85 -5.61
C GLY A 224 -0.12 12.64 -6.53
N HIS A 225 -1.23 12.10 -7.01
CA HIS A 225 -1.27 11.10 -8.07
C HIS A 225 -1.62 11.77 -9.38
N SER A 226 -0.73 11.72 -10.37
CA SER A 226 -0.90 12.42 -11.65
C SER A 226 -1.30 11.48 -12.78
N GLU A 227 -2.01 12.03 -13.75
CA GLU A 227 -2.25 11.46 -15.06
C GLU A 227 -1.28 12.11 -16.04
N ILE A 228 -0.54 11.29 -16.81
CA ILE A 228 0.56 11.70 -17.66
C ILE A 228 0.33 11.19 -19.07
N VAL A 229 0.34 12.09 -20.05
CA VAL A 229 0.37 11.76 -21.47
C VAL A 229 1.79 11.95 -22.00
N ILE A 230 2.30 10.92 -22.68
CA ILE A 230 3.66 10.87 -23.22
C ILE A 230 3.55 10.94 -24.74
N GLU A 231 4.17 11.96 -25.33
CA GLU A 231 4.10 12.24 -26.77
C GLU A 231 5.51 12.51 -27.31
N ASP A 232 6.01 11.59 -28.14
CA ASP A 232 7.33 11.66 -28.77
C ASP A 232 8.48 11.99 -27.81
N LEU A 233 8.37 11.49 -26.58
CA LEU A 233 9.39 11.67 -25.54
C LEU A 233 10.69 10.99 -25.96
N ARG A 234 11.75 11.78 -26.15
CA ARG A 234 13.06 11.29 -26.55
C ARG A 234 13.95 11.01 -25.34
N VAL A 235 14.54 9.81 -25.33
CA VAL A 235 15.39 9.34 -24.25
C VAL A 235 16.62 8.67 -24.83
N HIS A 236 17.80 9.13 -24.45
CA HIS A 236 19.05 8.52 -24.89
C HIS A 236 19.21 7.09 -24.34
N GLU A 237 19.79 6.17 -25.09
CA GLU A 237 19.94 4.76 -24.69
C GLU A 237 20.66 4.57 -23.33
N SER A 238 21.57 5.47 -22.97
CA SER A 238 22.24 5.45 -21.66
C SER A 238 21.32 5.69 -20.46
N GLN A 239 20.09 6.12 -20.70
CA GLN A 239 19.05 6.29 -19.68
C GLN A 239 18.17 5.04 -19.53
N MET A 240 18.43 3.98 -20.28
CA MET A 240 17.81 2.67 -20.04
C MET A 240 18.28 2.13 -18.69
N LEU A 241 17.34 1.75 -17.83
CA LEU A 241 17.64 1.18 -16.53
C LEU A 241 17.62 -0.36 -16.63
N GLY A 242 18.74 -0.98 -16.30
CA GLY A 242 18.96 -2.41 -16.56
C GLY A 242 19.15 -2.67 -18.04
N GLY A 243 18.51 -3.71 -18.57
CA GLY A 243 18.60 -4.12 -19.97
C GLY A 243 17.25 -4.04 -20.70
N ARG A 244 17.33 -4.09 -22.03
CA ARG A 244 16.19 -4.18 -22.93
C ARG A 244 15.36 -5.43 -22.60
N GLY A 245 14.05 -5.30 -22.50
CA GLY A 245 13.13 -6.39 -22.13
C GLY A 245 13.11 -6.74 -20.64
N GLN A 246 13.87 -6.07 -19.79
CA GLN A 246 13.97 -6.38 -18.35
C GLN A 246 13.01 -5.56 -17.47
N GLY A 247 12.17 -4.69 -18.03
CA GLY A 247 11.31 -3.80 -17.27
C GLY A 247 10.30 -4.52 -16.36
N HIS A 248 9.80 -5.69 -16.78
CA HIS A 248 8.93 -6.50 -15.93
C HIS A 248 9.68 -7.08 -14.72
N LEU A 249 10.87 -7.68 -14.96
CA LEU A 249 11.72 -8.25 -13.91
C LEU A 249 12.11 -7.17 -12.88
N LEU A 250 12.52 -6.00 -13.37
CA LEU A 250 12.83 -4.83 -12.55
C LEU A 250 11.63 -4.40 -11.69
N GLY A 251 10.43 -4.36 -12.29
CA GLY A 251 9.19 -4.07 -11.58
C GLY A 251 8.89 -5.08 -10.46
N GLN A 252 9.09 -6.37 -10.70
CA GLN A 252 8.92 -7.42 -9.68
C GLN A 252 9.94 -7.30 -8.55
N TYR A 253 11.20 -7.04 -8.88
CA TYR A 253 12.25 -6.79 -7.89
C TYR A 253 11.90 -5.60 -6.98
N ARG A 254 11.49 -4.48 -7.59
CA ARG A 254 11.04 -3.27 -6.88
C ARG A 254 9.90 -3.54 -5.90
N LEU A 255 8.95 -4.37 -6.30
CA LEU A 255 7.73 -4.64 -5.52
C LEU A 255 7.94 -5.62 -4.37
N GLY A 256 9.00 -6.43 -4.37
CA GLY A 256 9.27 -7.42 -3.33
C GLY A 256 9.33 -6.81 -1.92
N PRO A 257 10.34 -5.98 -1.60
CA PRO A 257 10.48 -5.32 -0.30
C PRO A 257 9.31 -4.37 0.00
N ALA A 258 8.80 -3.67 -1.02
CA ALA A 258 7.70 -2.73 -0.85
C ALA A 258 6.42 -3.41 -0.33
N ARG A 259 6.14 -4.66 -0.70
CA ARG A 259 4.98 -5.41 -0.19
C ARG A 259 5.06 -5.62 1.32
N LEU A 260 6.23 -6.02 1.85
CA LEU A 260 6.44 -6.18 3.30
C LEU A 260 6.26 -4.85 4.04
N ALA A 261 6.90 -3.79 3.55
CA ALA A 261 6.79 -2.46 4.13
C ALA A 261 5.33 -1.98 4.15
N HIS A 262 4.57 -2.18 3.07
CA HIS A 262 3.14 -1.88 3.02
C HIS A 262 2.35 -2.67 4.06
N CYS A 263 2.54 -3.97 4.15
CA CYS A 263 1.83 -4.81 5.13
C CYS A 263 2.09 -4.31 6.56
N MET A 264 3.34 -4.01 6.92
CA MET A 264 3.67 -3.54 8.27
C MET A 264 3.08 -2.16 8.58
N ARG A 265 3.07 -1.25 7.60
CA ARG A 265 2.41 0.07 7.74
C ARG A 265 0.91 -0.07 7.99
N TRP A 266 0.22 -0.93 7.21
CA TRP A 266 -1.21 -1.17 7.37
C TRP A 266 -1.55 -1.85 8.70
N ILE A 267 -0.76 -2.83 9.13
CA ILE A 267 -0.91 -3.46 10.46
C ILE A 267 -0.83 -2.41 11.56
N SER A 268 0.17 -1.52 11.50
CA SER A 268 0.33 -0.47 12.50
C SER A 268 -0.84 0.52 12.54
N GLN A 269 -1.37 0.90 11.38
CA GLN A 269 -2.56 1.76 11.31
C GLN A 269 -3.80 1.04 11.87
N ALA A 270 -3.95 -0.24 11.58
CA ALA A 270 -5.03 -1.06 12.11
C ALA A 270 -4.89 -1.27 13.64
N GLU A 271 -3.68 -1.46 14.16
CA GLU A 271 -3.40 -1.46 15.62
C GLU A 271 -3.84 -0.13 16.26
N THR A 272 -3.49 1.00 15.63
CA THR A 272 -3.94 2.33 16.10
C THR A 272 -5.45 2.46 16.10
N ALA A 273 -6.12 1.99 15.04
CA ALA A 273 -7.59 2.00 14.97
C ALA A 273 -8.23 1.10 16.05
N LEU A 274 -7.63 -0.05 16.34
CA LEU A 274 -8.07 -0.94 17.42
C LEU A 274 -7.93 -0.27 18.80
N ASP A 275 -6.82 0.41 19.06
CA ASP A 275 -6.60 1.17 20.30
C ASP A 275 -7.64 2.28 20.47
N MET A 276 -7.96 3.01 19.39
CA MET A 276 -9.03 4.02 19.39
C MET A 276 -10.41 3.39 19.65
N MET A 277 -10.69 2.23 19.05
CA MET A 277 -11.94 1.48 19.30
C MET A 277 -12.05 1.03 20.75
N VAL A 278 -10.97 0.53 21.35
CA VAL A 278 -10.92 0.13 22.77
C VAL A 278 -11.16 1.36 23.65
N GLY A 279 -10.41 2.44 23.45
CA GLY A 279 -10.57 3.69 24.20
C GLY A 279 -12.01 4.21 24.13
N ARG A 280 -12.57 4.29 22.91
CA ARG A 280 -13.97 4.71 22.70
C ARG A 280 -14.97 3.79 23.40
N SER A 281 -14.73 2.49 23.40
CA SER A 281 -15.61 1.51 24.04
C SER A 281 -15.64 1.64 25.57
N LEU A 282 -14.53 2.06 26.17
CA LEU A 282 -14.40 2.31 27.62
C LEU A 282 -15.11 3.61 28.04
N GLU A 283 -15.23 4.58 27.16
CA GLU A 283 -15.83 5.89 27.46
C GLU A 283 -17.32 5.95 27.13
N ARG A 284 -17.74 5.34 26.00
CA ARG A 284 -19.11 5.51 25.48
C ARG A 284 -20.12 4.70 26.24
N TYR A 285 -21.06 5.40 26.91
CA TYR A 285 -22.22 4.80 27.54
C TYR A 285 -23.42 4.75 26.59
N SER A 286 -24.10 3.60 26.52
CA SER A 286 -25.28 3.35 25.69
C SER A 286 -26.12 2.20 26.23
N HIS A 287 -27.43 2.33 26.28
CA HIS A 287 -28.36 1.27 26.67
C HIS A 287 -27.99 0.59 28.01
N GLY A 288 -27.77 1.41 29.03
CA GLY A 288 -27.61 0.96 30.42
C GLY A 288 -26.21 0.54 30.84
N SER A 289 -25.19 0.57 29.93
CA SER A 289 -23.78 0.29 30.26
C SER A 289 -22.80 0.91 29.27
N ILE A 290 -21.50 0.89 29.55
CA ILE A 290 -20.47 1.27 28.59
C ILE A 290 -20.38 0.24 27.46
N LEU A 291 -19.87 0.66 26.27
CA LEU A 291 -19.78 -0.24 25.12
C LEU A 291 -18.88 -1.43 25.39
N ALA A 292 -17.81 -1.27 26.17
CA ALA A 292 -16.90 -2.34 26.54
C ALA A 292 -17.55 -3.48 27.33
N GLU A 293 -18.72 -3.27 27.95
CA GLU A 293 -19.49 -4.32 28.62
C GLU A 293 -20.42 -5.09 27.69
N LYS A 294 -20.55 -4.66 26.43
CA LYS A 294 -21.36 -5.35 25.44
C LYS A 294 -20.57 -6.52 24.83
N GLN A 295 -21.07 -7.75 24.99
CA GLN A 295 -20.42 -8.97 24.52
C GLN A 295 -20.06 -8.91 23.01
N GLY A 296 -20.94 -8.35 22.17
CA GLY A 296 -20.66 -8.20 20.73
C GLY A 296 -19.46 -7.29 20.47
N VAL A 297 -19.26 -6.21 21.25
CA VAL A 297 -18.10 -5.32 21.16
C VAL A 297 -16.83 -6.03 21.63
N GLN A 298 -16.91 -6.80 22.71
CA GLN A 298 -15.79 -7.60 23.22
C GLN A 298 -15.31 -8.63 22.18
N TRP A 299 -16.23 -9.28 21.48
CA TRP A 299 -15.86 -10.21 20.39
C TRP A 299 -15.19 -9.50 19.23
N MET A 300 -15.71 -8.36 18.77
CA MET A 300 -15.07 -7.59 17.70
C MET A 300 -13.64 -7.16 18.06
N ILE A 301 -13.44 -6.72 19.30
CA ILE A 301 -12.10 -6.35 19.80
C ILE A 301 -11.17 -7.58 19.83
N ALA A 302 -11.64 -8.70 20.37
CA ALA A 302 -10.83 -9.92 20.49
C ALA A 302 -10.46 -10.50 19.12
N ASP A 303 -11.42 -10.58 18.20
CA ASP A 303 -11.19 -11.09 16.83
C ASP A 303 -10.20 -10.20 16.09
N SER A 304 -10.37 -8.87 16.13
CA SER A 304 -9.46 -7.90 15.50
C SER A 304 -8.04 -8.02 16.06
N ALA A 305 -7.90 -8.15 17.39
CA ALA A 305 -6.59 -8.31 18.03
C ALA A 305 -5.89 -9.61 17.61
N MET A 306 -6.64 -10.72 17.51
CA MET A 306 -6.10 -12.01 17.05
C MET A 306 -5.67 -11.95 15.59
N GLU A 307 -6.48 -11.36 14.71
CA GLU A 307 -6.17 -11.22 13.27
C GLU A 307 -4.93 -10.34 13.06
N LEU A 308 -4.86 -9.19 13.72
CA LEU A 308 -3.69 -8.30 13.63
C LEU A 308 -2.41 -8.99 14.12
N TYR A 309 -2.49 -9.75 15.21
CA TYR A 309 -1.36 -10.51 15.71
C TYR A 309 -0.89 -11.57 14.70
N GLN A 310 -1.82 -12.31 14.09
CA GLN A 310 -1.50 -13.29 13.05
C GLN A 310 -0.87 -12.62 11.82
N CYS A 311 -1.45 -11.52 11.31
CA CYS A 311 -0.88 -10.76 10.19
C CYS A 311 0.55 -10.32 10.47
N LYS A 312 0.81 -9.80 11.67
CA LYS A 312 2.14 -9.36 12.10
C LYS A 312 3.16 -10.49 12.09
N LEU A 313 2.79 -11.65 12.67
CA LEU A 313 3.64 -12.84 12.67
C LEU A 313 3.94 -13.33 11.25
N MET A 314 2.94 -13.35 10.36
CA MET A 314 3.11 -13.77 8.97
C MET A 314 4.10 -12.87 8.22
N VAL A 315 4.00 -11.56 8.38
CA VAL A 315 4.92 -10.61 7.73
C VAL A 315 6.32 -10.73 8.29
N LEU A 316 6.49 -10.85 9.61
CA LEU A 316 7.80 -11.04 10.23
C LEU A 316 8.44 -12.37 9.80
N HIS A 317 7.64 -13.44 9.68
CA HIS A 317 8.12 -14.73 9.16
C HIS A 317 8.57 -14.60 7.69
N ALA A 318 7.80 -13.92 6.83
CA ALA A 318 8.21 -13.67 5.46
C ALA A 318 9.52 -12.85 5.40
N ALA A 319 9.63 -11.80 6.21
CA ALA A 319 10.84 -10.99 6.33
C ALA A 319 12.06 -11.85 6.73
N SER A 320 11.92 -12.70 7.75
CA SER A 320 13.01 -13.58 8.21
C SER A 320 13.47 -14.57 7.15
N LYS A 321 12.55 -15.04 6.28
CA LYS A 321 12.89 -15.92 5.16
C LYS A 321 13.67 -15.19 4.06
N ILE A 322 13.32 -13.93 3.78
CA ILE A 322 14.09 -13.11 2.83
C ILE A 322 15.50 -12.84 3.36
N ASP A 323 15.62 -12.50 4.63
CA ASP A 323 16.94 -12.30 5.26
C ASP A 323 17.79 -13.58 5.26
N ALA A 324 17.18 -14.74 5.51
CA ALA A 324 17.85 -16.04 5.41
C ALA A 324 18.35 -16.32 3.97
N ALA A 325 17.53 -16.03 2.96
CA ALA A 325 17.93 -16.17 1.56
C ALA A 325 19.09 -15.22 1.20
N HIS A 326 19.08 -13.99 1.71
CA HIS A 326 20.17 -13.03 1.51
C HIS A 326 21.49 -13.48 2.19
N ARG A 327 21.41 -14.24 3.28
CA ARG A 327 22.58 -14.88 3.90
C ARG A 327 23.06 -16.15 3.18
N GLY A 328 22.41 -16.54 2.07
CA GLY A 328 22.73 -17.74 1.29
C GLY A 328 22.20 -19.03 1.89
N GLU A 329 21.27 -18.98 2.83
CA GLU A 329 20.59 -20.14 3.37
C GLU A 329 19.62 -20.71 2.33
N ASN A 330 19.48 -22.04 2.29
CA ASN A 330 18.52 -22.69 1.39
C ASN A 330 17.09 -22.49 1.91
N VAL A 331 16.35 -21.58 1.28
CA VAL A 331 14.95 -21.27 1.59
C VAL A 331 14.10 -21.76 0.43
N ASP A 332 13.04 -22.51 0.73
CA ASP A 332 12.07 -22.92 -0.29
C ASP A 332 11.42 -21.66 -0.92
N SER A 333 11.46 -21.57 -2.25
CA SER A 333 10.92 -20.44 -3.00
C SER A 333 9.41 -20.24 -2.78
N THR A 334 8.67 -21.30 -2.45
CA THR A 334 7.26 -21.24 -2.06
C THR A 334 7.09 -20.63 -0.67
N GLU A 335 8.08 -20.76 0.21
CA GLU A 335 8.12 -20.11 1.52
C GLU A 335 8.64 -18.66 1.47
N LEU A 336 9.25 -18.21 0.37
CA LEU A 336 9.70 -16.81 0.16
C LEU A 336 8.54 -15.82 0.02
N GLY A 337 7.33 -16.31 0.22
CA GLY A 337 6.32 -15.43 0.78
C GLY A 337 5.48 -14.61 -0.17
N ILE A 338 5.45 -14.87 -1.49
CA ILE A 338 4.39 -14.27 -2.31
C ILE A 338 3.03 -14.69 -1.76
N ASP A 339 2.87 -15.93 -1.32
CA ASP A 339 1.62 -16.43 -0.77
C ASP A 339 1.38 -15.98 0.67
N LEU A 340 2.41 -15.93 1.53
CA LEU A 340 2.28 -15.40 2.89
C LEU A 340 1.97 -13.89 2.89
N ILE A 341 2.63 -13.10 2.04
CA ILE A 341 2.33 -11.67 1.89
C ILE A 341 0.95 -11.46 1.28
N ARG A 342 0.53 -12.30 0.33
CA ARG A 342 -0.82 -12.27 -0.23
C ARG A 342 -1.86 -12.59 0.84
N GLN A 343 -1.68 -13.64 1.63
CA GLN A 343 -2.57 -13.99 2.74
C GLN A 343 -2.62 -12.89 3.81
N ALA A 344 -1.48 -12.34 4.24
CA ALA A 344 -1.45 -11.20 5.16
C ALA A 344 -2.19 -9.98 4.60
N ARG A 345 -2.00 -9.66 3.31
CA ARG A 345 -2.73 -8.58 2.63
C ARG A 345 -4.24 -8.85 2.59
N ASP A 346 -4.65 -10.08 2.35
CA ASP A 346 -6.06 -10.45 2.23
C ASP A 346 -6.79 -10.46 3.59
N LEU A 347 -6.05 -10.59 4.70
CA LEU A 347 -6.57 -10.41 6.06
C LEU A 347 -6.67 -8.92 6.48
N LEU A 348 -5.85 -8.03 5.91
CA LEU A 348 -5.84 -6.61 6.25
C LEU A 348 -7.15 -5.85 6.00
N PRO A 349 -7.98 -6.16 4.96
CA PRO A 349 -9.29 -5.54 4.80
C PRO A 349 -10.24 -5.75 5.98
N LEU A 350 -10.05 -6.82 6.77
CA LEU A 350 -10.83 -7.06 7.99
C LEU A 350 -10.45 -6.08 9.10
N ALA A 351 -9.18 -5.68 9.17
CA ALA A 351 -8.70 -4.63 10.07
C ALA A 351 -9.17 -3.21 9.66
N ASP A 352 -9.34 -2.95 8.35
CA ASP A 352 -9.94 -1.69 7.85
C ASP A 352 -11.42 -1.55 8.25
N MET A 353 -12.14 -2.62 8.50
CA MET A 353 -13.51 -2.57 9.01
C MET A 353 -13.58 -1.98 10.44
N ALA A 354 -12.57 -2.19 11.27
CA ALA A 354 -12.47 -1.56 12.58
C ALA A 354 -12.30 -0.02 12.48
N ARG A 355 -11.57 0.45 11.46
CA ARG A 355 -11.36 1.88 11.18
C ARG A 355 -12.65 2.59 10.72
N LEU A 356 -13.46 1.96 9.88
CA LEU A 356 -14.74 2.51 9.40
C LEU A 356 -15.80 2.59 10.49
N GLY A 357 -15.75 1.75 11.52
CA GLY A 357 -16.65 1.77 12.66
C GLY A 357 -16.46 2.99 13.58
N CYS A 358 -15.29 3.63 13.54
CA CYS A 358 -15.00 4.80 14.38
C CYS A 358 -15.56 6.12 13.81
N ASP A 359 -15.68 6.25 12.48
CA ASP A 359 -16.05 7.51 11.81
C ASP A 359 -17.56 7.67 11.56
N GLY A 360 -18.40 6.75 12.01
CA GLY A 360 -19.87 6.89 11.99
C GLY A 360 -20.53 6.87 10.60
N ALA A 361 -19.82 6.50 9.55
CA ALA A 361 -20.33 6.43 8.19
C ALA A 361 -20.97 5.06 7.90
N ALA A 362 -22.26 4.92 8.22
CA ALA A 362 -23.05 3.70 7.97
C ALA A 362 -23.16 3.30 6.48
N GLY A 363 -22.84 4.19 5.54
CA GLY A 363 -22.99 3.96 4.10
C GLY A 363 -21.85 3.15 3.43
N GLY A 364 -20.65 3.10 4.05
CA GLY A 364 -19.48 2.39 3.48
C GLY A 364 -19.43 0.89 3.78
N LEU A 365 -20.01 0.47 4.89
CA LEU A 365 -19.94 -0.91 5.38
C LEU A 365 -20.71 -1.91 4.52
N GLY A 366 -21.84 -1.52 3.94
CA GLY A 366 -22.66 -2.40 3.10
C GLY A 366 -21.95 -2.83 1.81
N ASN A 367 -21.21 -1.91 1.17
CA ASN A 367 -20.53 -2.19 -0.09
C ASN A 367 -19.23 -2.99 0.09
N LEU A 368 -18.54 -2.81 1.22
CA LEU A 368 -17.29 -3.55 1.51
C LEU A 368 -17.59 -5.00 1.91
N GLY A 369 -18.61 -5.22 2.76
CA GLY A 369 -19.04 -6.55 3.16
C GLY A 369 -19.50 -7.42 1.98
N CYS A 370 -20.22 -6.85 1.02
CA CYS A 370 -20.64 -7.56 -0.20
C CYS A 370 -19.48 -7.89 -1.14
N ARG A 371 -18.46 -7.05 -1.23
CA ARG A 371 -17.25 -7.33 -2.05
C ARG A 371 -16.35 -8.38 -1.41
N LEU A 372 -16.22 -8.41 -0.08
CA LEU A 372 -15.45 -9.42 0.65
C LEU A 372 -16.05 -10.83 0.51
N LEU A 373 -17.39 -10.93 0.57
CA LEU A 373 -18.08 -12.22 0.41
C LEU A 373 -18.01 -12.80 -1.01
N GLN A 374 -17.74 -11.99 -2.03
CA GLN A 374 -17.54 -12.45 -3.41
C GLN A 374 -16.16 -13.08 -3.66
N HIS A 375 -15.21 -12.91 -2.74
CA HIS A 375 -13.82 -13.40 -2.89
C HIS A 375 -13.47 -14.54 -1.94
N ILE A 376 -14.41 -15.00 -1.10
CA ILE A 376 -14.23 -16.20 -0.28
C ILE A 376 -14.66 -17.40 -1.13
N GLU A 377 -13.72 -17.99 -1.85
CA GLU A 377 -13.86 -19.35 -2.37
C GLU A 377 -13.79 -20.34 -1.19
N LEU A 378 -14.93 -20.72 -0.67
CA LEU A 378 -15.02 -21.86 0.26
C LEU A 378 -14.72 -23.15 -0.53
N PRO A 379 -13.92 -24.07 0.01
CA PRO A 379 -13.67 -25.36 -0.65
C PRO A 379 -15.01 -26.07 -0.92
N ALA A 380 -15.14 -26.61 -2.13
CA ALA A 380 -16.31 -27.31 -2.61
C ALA A 380 -16.61 -28.55 -1.75
N GLY A 381 -17.43 -28.39 -0.74
CA GLY A 381 -17.83 -29.50 0.16
C GLY A 381 -19.12 -29.27 0.93
N ASP A 382 -19.52 -28.02 1.16
CA ASP A 382 -20.75 -27.70 1.92
C ASP A 382 -21.45 -26.46 1.34
N ASP A 383 -22.05 -26.63 0.17
CA ASP A 383 -22.69 -25.56 -0.61
C ASP A 383 -23.93 -24.91 0.05
N HIS A 384 -24.46 -25.45 1.13
CA HIS A 384 -25.72 -24.99 1.71
C HIS A 384 -25.56 -23.95 2.83
N VAL A 385 -24.52 -24.01 3.64
CA VAL A 385 -24.35 -23.12 4.80
C VAL A 385 -23.74 -21.76 4.40
N GLY A 386 -22.77 -21.77 3.50
CA GLY A 386 -22.10 -20.54 3.05
C GLY A 386 -23.01 -19.57 2.28
N THR A 387 -23.90 -20.10 1.42
CA THR A 387 -24.85 -19.31 0.64
C THR A 387 -25.96 -18.69 1.48
N VAL A 388 -26.42 -19.36 2.53
CA VAL A 388 -27.45 -18.82 3.44
C VAL A 388 -26.88 -17.74 4.35
N LEU A 389 -25.66 -17.90 4.84
CA LEU A 389 -25.00 -16.92 5.69
C LEU A 389 -24.61 -15.66 4.89
N GLY A 390 -24.09 -15.82 3.70
CA GLY A 390 -23.73 -14.72 2.79
C GLY A 390 -24.96 -13.90 2.37
N LYS A 391 -26.08 -14.55 2.01
CA LYS A 391 -27.35 -13.89 1.69
C LYS A 391 -27.94 -13.14 2.88
N ARG A 392 -27.85 -13.68 4.10
CA ARG A 392 -28.34 -13.00 5.32
C ARG A 392 -27.50 -11.79 5.69
N LEU A 393 -26.18 -11.87 5.55
CA LEU A 393 -25.28 -10.73 5.82
C LEU A 393 -25.45 -9.62 4.79
N CYS A 394 -25.58 -9.94 3.50
CA CYS A 394 -25.90 -8.93 2.47
C CYS A 394 -27.28 -8.30 2.69
N HIS A 395 -28.28 -9.06 3.12
CA HIS A 395 -29.61 -8.54 3.41
C HIS A 395 -29.61 -7.63 4.65
N LEU A 396 -28.86 -7.97 5.69
CA LEU A 396 -28.71 -7.13 6.89
C LEU A 396 -27.96 -5.83 6.58
N ALA A 397 -26.89 -5.90 5.77
CA ALA A 397 -26.13 -4.73 5.35
C ALA A 397 -26.93 -3.80 4.44
N ALA A 398 -27.78 -4.34 3.56
CA ALA A 398 -28.67 -3.56 2.72
C ALA A 398 -29.78 -2.85 3.52
N GLN A 399 -30.33 -3.50 4.55
CA GLN A 399 -31.37 -2.89 5.42
C GLN A 399 -30.81 -1.76 6.30
N THR A 400 -29.52 -1.79 6.65
CA THR A 400 -28.89 -0.73 7.45
C THR A 400 -28.42 0.46 6.62
N ALA A 401 -28.26 0.29 5.29
CA ALA A 401 -27.75 1.31 4.39
C ALA A 401 -28.82 2.12 3.63
N THR A 402 -30.10 1.71 3.66
CA THR A 402 -31.17 2.37 2.89
C THR A 402 -31.96 3.33 3.77
N PRO A 403 -32.10 4.63 3.41
CA PRO A 403 -33.08 5.52 4.06
C PRO A 403 -34.49 4.95 3.85
N ALA A 404 -35.36 5.13 4.84
CA ALA A 404 -36.69 4.53 4.96
C ALA A 404 -37.72 4.96 3.87
N GLY A 405 -37.30 5.02 2.61
CA GLY A 405 -38.16 5.46 1.51
C GLY A 405 -38.03 4.63 0.21
N ASP A 406 -37.04 3.76 0.07
CA ASP A 406 -36.71 3.13 -1.22
C ASP A 406 -36.67 1.59 -1.16
N GLN A 407 -37.68 0.98 -0.57
CA GLN A 407 -37.79 -0.49 -0.49
C GLN A 407 -38.30 -1.16 -1.80
N GLY A 408 -38.81 -0.38 -2.75
CA GLY A 408 -39.43 -0.92 -3.97
C GLY A 408 -38.44 -1.42 -5.02
N THR A 409 -37.27 -0.80 -5.16
CA THR A 409 -36.28 -1.10 -6.17
C THR A 409 -35.41 -2.32 -5.84
N LEU A 410 -35.14 -2.55 -4.56
CA LEU A 410 -34.31 -3.69 -4.14
C LEU A 410 -35.02 -5.04 -4.30
N SER A 411 -36.35 -5.08 -4.13
CA SER A 411 -37.15 -6.29 -4.34
C SER A 411 -37.15 -6.76 -5.80
N ALA A 412 -37.16 -5.82 -6.75
CA ALA A 412 -37.16 -6.13 -8.20
C ALA A 412 -35.79 -6.67 -8.69
N GLU A 413 -34.67 -6.19 -8.12
CA GLU A 413 -33.33 -6.69 -8.46
C GLU A 413 -33.07 -8.09 -7.90
N ILE A 414 -33.61 -8.41 -6.73
CA ILE A 414 -33.48 -9.76 -6.13
C ILE A 414 -34.31 -10.78 -6.90
N GLU A 415 -35.51 -10.44 -7.39
CA GLU A 415 -36.31 -11.32 -8.25
C GLU A 415 -35.63 -11.57 -9.62
N ALA A 416 -34.91 -10.57 -10.18
CA ALA A 416 -34.19 -10.71 -11.43
C ALA A 416 -32.99 -11.69 -11.32
N ILE A 417 -32.33 -11.76 -10.15
CA ILE A 417 -31.23 -12.67 -9.91
C ILE A 417 -31.73 -14.12 -9.73
N ASP A 418 -32.87 -14.34 -9.12
CA ASP A 418 -33.47 -15.67 -8.95
C ASP A 418 -34.00 -16.24 -10.28
N HIS A 419 -34.46 -15.39 -11.20
CA HIS A 419 -34.88 -15.81 -12.55
C HIS A 419 -33.72 -16.25 -13.45
N GLN A 420 -32.51 -15.74 -13.22
CA GLN A 420 -31.33 -16.16 -13.99
C GLN A 420 -30.74 -17.50 -13.49
N THR A 421 -31.00 -17.90 -12.26
CA THR A 421 -30.45 -19.14 -11.67
C THR A 421 -31.37 -20.35 -11.81
N GLY A 422 -32.61 -20.21 -12.30
CA GLY A 422 -33.54 -21.32 -12.65
C GLY A 422 -34.05 -22.14 -11.46
N ARG A 423 -34.04 -21.59 -10.25
CA ARG A 423 -34.53 -22.27 -9.02
C ARG A 423 -35.79 -21.59 -8.48
N SER A 424 -36.87 -22.37 -8.32
CA SER A 424 -38.13 -21.90 -7.74
C SER A 424 -37.96 -21.44 -6.27
N PRO A 425 -38.66 -20.39 -5.84
CA PRO A 425 -38.57 -19.89 -4.47
C PRO A 425 -39.23 -20.86 -3.49
N VAL A 426 -38.48 -21.28 -2.48
CA VAL A 426 -39.03 -21.98 -1.31
C VAL A 426 -39.68 -20.96 -0.39
N ALA A 427 -40.97 -20.98 -0.28
CA ALA A 427 -41.77 -20.12 0.57
C ALA A 427 -41.36 -20.25 2.06
N ALA A 428 -40.75 -19.21 2.62
CA ALA A 428 -40.53 -19.09 4.05
C ALA A 428 -41.82 -18.66 4.74
N ARG A 429 -42.45 -19.59 5.50
CA ARG A 429 -43.53 -19.24 6.44
C ARG A 429 -42.93 -18.45 7.61
N VAL A 430 -43.37 -17.23 7.74
CA VAL A 430 -43.22 -16.41 8.95
C VAL A 430 -44.32 -16.85 9.91
N VAL A 431 -43.96 -17.34 11.09
CA VAL A 431 -44.88 -17.54 12.23
C VAL A 431 -44.67 -16.35 13.16
N PRO A 432 -45.75 -15.80 13.75
CA PRO A 432 -45.78 -14.51 14.42
C PRO A 432 -44.92 -14.39 15.66
#